data_263d5635ed07d41ddf3fad18d16959bf
#
_entry.id   263d5635ed07d41ddf3fad18d16959bf
#
_cell.length_a   1.000
_cell.length_b   1.000
_cell.length_c   1.000
_cell.angle_alpha   90.00
_cell.angle_beta   90.00
_cell.angle_gamma   90.00
#
_symmetry.space_group_name_H-M   'P 1'
#
loop_
_entity.id
_entity.type
_entity.pdbx_description
1 polymer ?
#
loop_
_entity_poly.entity_id
_entity_poly.type
_entity_poly.pdbx_seq_one_letter_code
_entity_poly.pdbx_strand_id
1 'polypeptide(L)'
;MFKCCLQRNFYITLQAVLYIWEVIMAKGKWIGGFIGWMAGGPLGALAGYLLGSLFDNMLDGVNNPDNSGTWQSTSYEDYNTAYQQAYRQRQMQGDRNSFLFSLLVLSSYIIKADGKAMHSEMELVRQMLRQNFGASAVQQGNEILNRLFEEQKREGWQQFKHTVRECCSQINRQMDYSQRLQLLNYLVMVAKADGSVPQSEITALKEAAQWMGLNTNEVDQMLHLGKGTLEDAYKVLGVSPDVSDDELKKAYRKLALQHHPDKVAALGDDVRKAAEKKFQEINAAKDRIWKARGL
;
A
#
# COMPACT_ATOMS: atom_id res chain seq x y z
N MET A 1 43.47 -0.47 -50.69
CA MET A 1 42.21 -1.23 -50.47
C MET A 1 41.93 -1.67 -49.04
N PHE A 2 42.89 -1.57 -48.10
CA PHE A 2 42.73 -2.04 -46.72
C PHE A 2 42.05 -1.05 -45.73
N LYS A 3 42.01 0.25 -46.02
CA LYS A 3 41.40 1.26 -45.12
C LYS A 3 39.86 1.32 -45.15
N CYS A 4 39.23 0.86 -46.24
CA CYS A 4 37.77 0.90 -46.38
C CYS A 4 37.04 -0.25 -45.64
N CYS A 5 37.70 -1.38 -45.44
CA CYS A 5 37.14 -2.53 -44.70
C CYS A 5 37.11 -2.36 -43.19
N LEU A 6 38.11 -1.65 -42.61
CA LEU A 6 38.14 -1.39 -41.16
C LEU A 6 37.07 -0.37 -40.73
N GLN A 7 36.81 0.66 -41.55
CA GLN A 7 35.79 1.66 -41.24
C GLN A 7 34.37 1.09 -41.32
N ARG A 8 34.10 0.15 -42.22
CA ARG A 8 32.79 -0.50 -42.36
C ARG A 8 32.48 -1.47 -41.21
N ASN A 9 33.48 -2.18 -40.71
CA ASN A 9 33.31 -3.05 -39.53
C ASN A 9 33.13 -2.24 -38.23
N PHE A 10 33.76 -1.08 -38.09
CA PHE A 10 33.59 -0.21 -36.93
C PHE A 10 32.19 0.41 -36.85
N TYR A 11 31.63 0.78 -38.02
CA TYR A 11 30.25 1.31 -38.07
C TYR A 11 29.21 0.24 -37.78
N ILE A 12 29.40 -1.01 -38.23
CA ILE A 12 28.47 -2.12 -37.94
C ILE A 12 28.52 -2.51 -36.45
N THR A 13 29.72 -2.51 -35.85
CA THR A 13 29.85 -2.77 -34.41
C THR A 13 29.28 -1.63 -33.55
N LEU A 14 29.43 -0.38 -33.99
CA LEU A 14 28.86 0.77 -33.29
C LEU A 14 27.32 0.79 -33.37
N GLN A 15 26.78 0.48 -34.57
CA GLN A 15 25.33 0.33 -34.74
C GLN A 15 24.76 -0.87 -33.97
N ALA A 16 25.49 -1.97 -33.91
CA ALA A 16 25.10 -3.13 -33.11
C ALA A 16 25.14 -2.82 -31.59
N VAL A 17 26.15 -2.08 -31.15
CA VAL A 17 26.25 -1.62 -29.75
C VAL A 17 25.17 -0.60 -29.42
N LEU A 18 24.84 0.34 -30.31
CA LEU A 18 23.75 1.30 -30.14
C LEU A 18 22.38 0.58 -30.17
N TYR A 19 22.19 -0.39 -31.05
CA TYR A 19 20.95 -1.19 -31.09
C TYR A 19 20.80 -2.08 -29.84
N ILE A 20 21.91 -2.66 -29.36
CA ILE A 20 21.93 -3.39 -28.08
C ILE A 20 21.69 -2.43 -26.91
N TRP A 21 22.18 -1.20 -26.97
CA TRP A 21 21.95 -0.16 -25.95
C TRP A 21 20.51 0.32 -25.93
N GLU A 22 19.89 0.57 -27.12
CA GLU A 22 18.46 0.88 -27.23
C GLU A 22 17.58 -0.28 -26.75
N VAL A 23 17.93 -1.52 -27.09
CA VAL A 23 17.22 -2.72 -26.65
C VAL A 23 17.41 -2.95 -25.14
N ILE A 24 18.57 -2.63 -24.56
CA ILE A 24 18.84 -2.70 -23.13
C ILE A 24 18.12 -1.56 -22.38
N MET A 25 18.12 -0.33 -22.91
CA MET A 25 17.37 0.80 -22.35
C MET A 25 15.86 0.58 -22.41
N ALA A 26 15.34 0.00 -23.52
CA ALA A 26 13.93 -0.41 -23.60
C ALA A 26 13.59 -1.58 -22.64
N LYS A 27 14.59 -2.36 -22.20
CA LYS A 27 14.42 -3.50 -21.29
C LYS A 27 14.67 -3.16 -19.81
N GLY A 28 15.03 -1.92 -19.47
CA GLY A 28 15.24 -1.50 -18.08
C GLY A 28 14.02 -1.78 -17.19
N LYS A 29 12.82 -1.61 -17.74
CA LYS A 29 11.56 -1.98 -17.07
C LYS A 29 11.45 -3.48 -16.75
N TRP A 30 11.91 -4.35 -17.67
CA TRP A 30 11.90 -5.80 -17.50
C TRP A 30 12.95 -6.28 -16.49
N ILE A 31 14.12 -5.67 -16.51
CA ILE A 31 15.20 -5.96 -15.56
C ILE A 31 14.79 -5.49 -14.16
N GLY A 32 14.24 -4.27 -14.03
CA GLY A 32 13.70 -3.76 -12.78
C GLY A 32 12.56 -4.63 -12.25
N GLY A 33 11.63 -5.03 -13.12
CA GLY A 33 10.55 -5.95 -12.76
C GLY A 33 11.03 -7.33 -12.30
N PHE A 34 12.06 -7.89 -12.95
CA PHE A 34 12.65 -9.17 -12.57
C PHE A 34 13.41 -9.11 -11.24
N ILE A 35 14.24 -8.06 -11.04
CA ILE A 35 14.95 -7.84 -9.77
C ILE A 35 13.95 -7.57 -8.65
N GLY A 36 12.92 -6.76 -8.91
CA GLY A 36 11.84 -6.49 -7.98
C GLY A 36 11.07 -7.75 -7.60
N TRP A 37 10.82 -8.65 -8.58
CA TRP A 37 10.16 -9.93 -8.33
C TRP A 37 11.00 -10.87 -7.45
N MET A 38 12.31 -10.96 -7.71
CA MET A 38 13.22 -11.76 -6.89
C MET A 38 13.32 -11.23 -5.43
N ALA A 39 13.31 -9.91 -5.26
CA ALA A 39 13.47 -9.27 -3.95
C ALA A 39 12.14 -9.12 -3.18
N GLY A 40 11.03 -8.92 -3.87
CA GLY A 40 9.75 -8.52 -3.28
C GLY A 40 8.50 -9.17 -3.88
N GLY A 41 8.64 -10.23 -4.68
CA GLY A 41 7.50 -10.93 -5.30
C GLY A 41 6.69 -10.07 -6.28
N PRO A 42 5.37 -10.32 -6.48
CA PRO A 42 4.53 -9.57 -7.43
C PRO A 42 4.49 -8.05 -7.18
N LEU A 43 4.42 -7.61 -5.93
CA LEU A 43 4.50 -6.17 -5.60
C LEU A 43 5.86 -5.58 -5.95
N GLY A 44 6.94 -6.30 -5.66
CA GLY A 44 8.29 -5.89 -6.02
C GLY A 44 8.50 -5.88 -7.54
N ALA A 45 7.91 -6.84 -8.27
CA ALA A 45 7.93 -6.86 -9.73
C ALA A 45 7.23 -5.63 -10.32
N LEU A 46 6.05 -5.31 -9.82
CA LEU A 46 5.29 -4.14 -10.25
C LEU A 46 6.02 -2.85 -9.90
N ALA A 47 6.56 -2.74 -8.69
CA ALA A 47 7.37 -1.60 -8.26
C ALA A 47 8.61 -1.44 -9.14
N GLY A 48 9.38 -2.51 -9.35
CA GLY A 48 10.58 -2.49 -10.18
C GLY A 48 10.28 -2.16 -11.66
N TYR A 49 9.18 -2.65 -12.18
CA TYR A 49 8.72 -2.33 -13.54
C TYR A 49 8.31 -0.86 -13.68
N LEU A 50 7.51 -0.34 -12.73
CA LEU A 50 7.01 1.04 -12.75
C LEU A 50 8.10 2.07 -12.41
N LEU A 51 9.01 1.72 -11.52
CA LEU A 51 10.00 2.63 -10.94
C LEU A 51 11.42 2.40 -11.48
N GLY A 52 11.61 1.47 -12.43
CA GLY A 52 12.92 1.06 -12.91
C GLY A 52 13.87 2.18 -13.37
N SER A 53 13.34 3.38 -13.63
CA SER A 53 14.12 4.59 -13.90
C SER A 53 14.29 5.51 -12.65
N LEU A 54 13.48 5.29 -11.60
CA LEU A 54 13.57 6.05 -10.34
C LEU A 54 14.36 5.28 -9.26
N PHE A 55 14.46 3.95 -9.41
CA PHE A 55 15.20 3.09 -8.50
C PHE A 55 16.71 3.38 -8.52
N ASP A 56 17.26 3.83 -9.65
CA ASP A 56 18.66 4.25 -9.73
C ASP A 56 18.96 5.39 -8.75
N ASN A 57 18.07 6.36 -8.61
CA ASN A 57 18.22 7.46 -7.66
C ASN A 57 17.93 7.08 -6.19
N MET A 58 17.18 5.99 -5.96
CA MET A 58 16.87 5.51 -4.61
C MET A 58 17.98 4.61 -4.06
N LEU A 59 18.66 3.86 -4.93
CA LEU A 59 19.82 3.04 -4.57
C LEU A 59 21.08 3.87 -4.35
N ASP A 60 21.24 5.01 -5.03
CA ASP A 60 22.35 5.95 -4.80
C ASP A 60 22.28 6.58 -3.40
N GLY A 61 21.09 6.77 -2.83
CA GLY A 61 20.93 7.20 -1.44
C GLY A 61 21.30 6.13 -0.39
N VAL A 62 21.32 4.85 -0.77
CA VAL A 62 21.68 3.72 0.10
C VAL A 62 23.17 3.37 0.00
N ASN A 63 23.81 3.71 -1.13
CA ASN A 63 25.21 3.36 -1.43
C ASN A 63 26.20 4.51 -1.23
N ASN A 64 25.81 5.63 -0.61
CA ASN A 64 26.75 6.69 -0.28
C ASN A 64 27.24 6.52 1.17
N PRO A 65 28.40 5.86 1.41
CA PRO A 65 29.02 5.75 2.73
C PRO A 65 29.92 6.95 2.99
N ASP A 66 29.48 8.17 2.70
CA ASP A 66 30.17 9.37 3.17
C ASP A 66 29.74 9.68 4.61
N ASN A 67 30.14 8.78 5.50
CA ASN A 67 30.34 9.12 6.89
C ASN A 67 31.74 8.62 7.31
N SER A 68 32.76 9.40 6.99
CA SER A 68 34.07 9.33 7.60
C SER A 68 33.99 9.73 9.09
N GLY A 69 33.22 8.97 9.85
CA GLY A 69 33.14 9.03 11.30
C GLY A 69 34.36 8.35 11.87
N THR A 70 35.20 9.12 12.51
CA THR A 70 36.33 8.78 13.35
C THR A 70 36.06 7.50 14.15
N TRP A 71 36.94 6.47 13.95
CA TRP A 71 36.94 5.25 14.73
C TRP A 71 37.41 5.54 16.15
N GLN A 72 36.46 5.88 17.05
CA GLN A 72 36.66 5.79 18.48
C GLN A 72 36.23 4.40 18.93
N SER A 73 37.06 3.74 19.73
CA SER A 73 36.86 2.41 20.25
C SER A 73 35.59 2.34 21.07
N THR A 74 34.50 1.91 20.43
CA THR A 74 33.24 1.60 21.10
C THR A 74 33.26 0.15 21.56
N SER A 75 32.79 -0.09 22.78
CA SER A 75 32.62 -1.42 23.36
C SER A 75 31.81 -2.34 22.43
N TYR A 76 32.14 -3.64 22.43
CA TYR A 76 31.46 -4.66 21.61
C TYR A 76 29.93 -4.72 21.87
N GLU A 77 29.49 -4.33 23.05
CA GLU A 77 28.08 -4.23 23.44
C GLU A 77 27.38 -3.04 22.78
N ASP A 78 28.06 -1.90 22.64
CA ASP A 78 27.52 -0.71 21.95
C ASP A 78 27.37 -0.94 20.45
N TYR A 79 28.32 -1.68 19.84
CA TYR A 79 28.24 -2.06 18.42
C TYR A 79 27.05 -2.97 18.13
N ASN A 80 26.83 -4.00 18.96
CA ASN A 80 25.68 -4.90 18.80
C ASN A 80 24.35 -4.17 19.00
N THR A 81 24.28 -3.26 19.96
CA THR A 81 23.06 -2.47 20.22
C THR A 81 22.77 -1.52 19.05
N ALA A 82 23.78 -0.83 18.54
CA ALA A 82 23.65 0.07 17.38
C ALA A 82 23.28 -0.71 16.12
N TYR A 83 23.87 -1.89 15.88
CA TYR A 83 23.55 -2.76 14.76
C TYR A 83 22.10 -3.26 14.84
N GLN A 84 21.64 -3.72 15.99
CA GLN A 84 20.26 -4.16 16.22
C GLN A 84 19.25 -3.02 16.03
N GLN A 85 19.57 -1.82 16.49
CA GLN A 85 18.74 -0.63 16.28
C GLN A 85 18.68 -0.25 14.80
N ALA A 86 19.80 -0.20 14.10
CA ALA A 86 19.87 0.07 12.66
C ALA A 86 19.12 -0.98 11.84
N TYR A 87 19.22 -2.26 12.20
CA TYR A 87 18.49 -3.36 11.56
C TYR A 87 16.97 -3.20 11.74
N ARG A 88 16.50 -2.95 12.96
CA ARG A 88 15.08 -2.72 13.25
C ARG A 88 14.55 -1.50 12.51
N GLN A 89 15.32 -0.42 12.44
CA GLN A 89 14.93 0.80 11.74
C GLN A 89 14.80 0.57 10.23
N ARG A 90 15.71 -0.18 9.61
CA ARG A 90 15.63 -0.58 8.20
C ARG A 90 14.41 -1.47 7.93
N GLN A 91 14.12 -2.41 8.82
CA GLN A 91 12.95 -3.28 8.70
C GLN A 91 11.64 -2.47 8.79
N MET A 92 11.51 -1.60 9.79
CA MET A 92 10.33 -0.71 9.92
C MET A 92 10.15 0.19 8.69
N GLN A 93 11.22 0.69 8.12
CA GLN A 93 11.17 1.52 6.91
C GLN A 93 10.77 0.70 5.68
N GLY A 94 11.23 -0.54 5.57
CA GLY A 94 10.83 -1.49 4.54
C GLY A 94 9.33 -1.82 4.63
N ASP A 95 8.83 -2.11 5.81
CA ASP A 95 7.40 -2.40 6.06
C ASP A 95 6.53 -1.19 5.72
N ARG A 96 6.97 0.01 6.10
CA ARG A 96 6.27 1.26 5.80
C ARG A 96 6.21 1.55 4.29
N ASN A 97 7.30 1.33 3.57
CA ASN A 97 7.36 1.52 2.11
C ASN A 97 6.50 0.48 1.39
N SER A 98 6.50 -0.76 1.85
CA SER A 98 5.64 -1.82 1.32
C SER A 98 4.16 -1.51 1.53
N PHE A 99 3.81 -0.99 2.71
CA PHE A 99 2.45 -0.54 3.01
C PHE A 99 2.02 0.61 2.09
N LEU A 100 2.87 1.62 1.92
CA LEU A 100 2.60 2.76 1.02
C LEU A 100 2.38 2.31 -0.43
N PHE A 101 3.27 1.46 -0.94
CA PHE A 101 3.14 0.97 -2.32
C PHE A 101 1.88 0.13 -2.50
N SER A 102 1.56 -0.74 -1.55
CA SER A 102 0.31 -1.51 -1.54
C SER A 102 -0.91 -0.61 -1.54
N LEU A 103 -0.89 0.46 -0.74
CA LEU A 103 -1.96 1.46 -0.71
C LEU A 103 -2.17 2.12 -2.07
N LEU A 104 -1.09 2.52 -2.77
CA LEU A 104 -1.18 3.16 -4.08
C LEU A 104 -1.71 2.20 -5.16
N VAL A 105 -1.23 0.95 -5.19
CA VAL A 105 -1.70 -0.08 -6.13
C VAL A 105 -3.19 -0.33 -5.93
N LEU A 106 -3.62 -0.55 -4.70
CA LEU A 106 -5.02 -0.83 -4.40
C LEU A 106 -5.91 0.40 -4.59
N SER A 107 -5.44 1.62 -4.24
CA SER A 107 -6.16 2.86 -4.53
C SER A 107 -6.39 3.03 -6.03
N SER A 108 -5.39 2.75 -6.87
CA SER A 108 -5.56 2.83 -8.33
C SER A 108 -6.62 1.86 -8.86
N TYR A 109 -6.74 0.69 -8.23
CA TYR A 109 -7.76 -0.31 -8.58
C TYR A 109 -9.17 0.16 -8.19
N ILE A 110 -9.34 0.70 -6.97
CA ILE A 110 -10.65 1.19 -6.50
C ILE A 110 -11.10 2.40 -7.31
N ILE A 111 -10.24 3.43 -7.43
CA ILE A 111 -10.51 4.68 -8.16
C ILE A 111 -10.94 4.41 -9.61
N LYS A 112 -10.44 3.36 -10.24
CA LYS A 112 -10.78 3.01 -11.63
C LYS A 112 -11.85 1.95 -11.78
N ALA A 113 -12.48 1.51 -10.72
CA ALA A 113 -13.51 0.47 -10.75
C ALA A 113 -14.76 0.88 -11.54
N ASP A 114 -15.10 2.17 -11.58
CA ASP A 114 -16.18 2.74 -12.38
C ASP A 114 -15.70 3.31 -13.73
N GLY A 115 -14.39 3.22 -14.02
CA GLY A 115 -13.76 3.75 -15.24
C GLY A 115 -13.40 5.24 -15.17
N LYS A 116 -13.75 5.95 -14.11
CA LYS A 116 -13.49 7.38 -13.91
C LYS A 116 -12.65 7.58 -12.64
N ALA A 117 -11.67 8.47 -12.70
CA ALA A 117 -10.96 8.92 -11.51
C ALA A 117 -11.58 10.25 -11.05
N MET A 118 -12.15 10.27 -9.85
CA MET A 118 -12.71 11.49 -9.29
C MET A 118 -11.58 12.34 -8.66
N HIS A 119 -11.72 13.66 -8.78
CA HIS A 119 -10.74 14.59 -8.21
C HIS A 119 -10.65 14.47 -6.68
N SER A 120 -11.79 14.26 -6.02
CA SER A 120 -11.92 14.07 -4.57
C SER A 120 -11.13 12.87 -4.06
N GLU A 121 -11.21 11.72 -4.74
CA GLU A 121 -10.47 10.51 -4.41
C GLU A 121 -8.96 10.73 -4.51
N MET A 122 -8.51 11.33 -5.63
CA MET A 122 -7.11 11.65 -5.84
C MET A 122 -6.58 12.66 -4.81
N GLU A 123 -7.39 13.65 -4.43
CA GLU A 123 -7.00 14.63 -3.41
C GLU A 123 -6.92 13.99 -2.03
N LEU A 124 -7.84 13.08 -1.70
CA LEU A 124 -7.75 12.34 -0.46
C LEU A 124 -6.49 11.47 -0.39
N VAL A 125 -6.13 10.76 -1.47
CA VAL A 125 -4.88 10.00 -1.52
C VAL A 125 -3.67 10.92 -1.33
N ARG A 126 -3.64 12.10 -1.97
CA ARG A 126 -2.56 13.08 -1.77
C ARG A 126 -2.48 13.58 -0.33
N GLN A 127 -3.63 13.84 0.29
CA GLN A 127 -3.69 14.24 1.68
C GLN A 127 -3.17 13.15 2.61
N MET A 128 -3.56 11.90 2.37
CA MET A 128 -3.07 10.75 3.12
C MET A 128 -1.56 10.56 2.96
N LEU A 129 -1.04 10.70 1.73
CA LEU A 129 0.40 10.64 1.46
C LEU A 129 1.15 11.74 2.22
N ARG A 130 0.65 12.98 2.19
CA ARG A 130 1.26 14.12 2.87
C ARG A 130 1.30 13.93 4.38
N GLN A 131 0.19 13.48 4.95
CA GLN A 131 0.05 13.30 6.40
C GLN A 131 0.87 12.13 6.94
N ASN A 132 0.89 11.00 6.20
CA ASN A 132 1.47 9.76 6.69
C ASN A 132 2.93 9.55 6.25
N PHE A 133 3.35 10.14 5.12
CA PHE A 133 4.66 9.86 4.50
C PHE A 133 5.46 11.13 4.17
N GLY A 134 4.87 12.30 4.41
CA GLY A 134 5.50 13.60 4.19
C GLY A 134 5.30 14.17 2.77
N ALA A 135 5.73 15.41 2.58
CA ALA A 135 5.48 16.16 1.33
C ALA A 135 6.14 15.52 0.09
N SER A 136 7.34 14.93 0.24
CA SER A 136 8.04 14.24 -0.85
C SER A 136 7.28 13.03 -1.38
N ALA A 137 6.56 12.31 -0.51
CA ALA A 137 5.77 11.16 -0.89
C ALA A 137 4.57 11.52 -1.79
N VAL A 138 4.09 12.76 -1.75
CA VAL A 138 2.98 13.23 -2.60
C VAL A 138 3.39 13.24 -4.07
N GLN A 139 4.57 13.76 -4.37
CA GLN A 139 5.07 13.80 -5.75
C GLN A 139 5.31 12.39 -6.28
N GLN A 140 6.03 11.57 -5.53
CA GLN A 140 6.30 10.17 -5.88
C GLN A 140 5.02 9.35 -6.02
N GLY A 141 4.09 9.48 -5.08
CA GLY A 141 2.80 8.79 -5.11
C GLY A 141 1.94 9.17 -6.30
N ASN A 142 1.89 10.46 -6.69
CA ASN A 142 1.21 10.89 -7.91
C ASN A 142 1.83 10.28 -9.17
N GLU A 143 3.16 10.21 -9.24
CA GLU A 143 3.85 9.60 -10.38
C GLU A 143 3.56 8.10 -10.47
N ILE A 144 3.59 7.39 -9.34
CA ILE A 144 3.23 5.96 -9.27
C ILE A 144 1.78 5.75 -9.71
N LEU A 145 0.82 6.53 -9.20
CA LEU A 145 -0.59 6.41 -9.57
C LEU A 145 -0.81 6.66 -11.06
N ASN A 146 -0.19 7.70 -11.63
CA ASN A 146 -0.29 7.98 -13.06
C ASN A 146 0.23 6.81 -13.90
N ARG A 147 1.37 6.23 -13.53
CA ARG A 147 1.92 5.05 -14.22
C ARG A 147 1.02 3.83 -14.07
N LEU A 148 0.40 3.61 -12.90
CA LEU A 148 -0.57 2.54 -12.69
C LEU A 148 -1.81 2.71 -13.59
N PHE A 149 -2.29 3.95 -13.76
CA PHE A 149 -3.41 4.23 -14.66
C PHE A 149 -3.04 4.05 -16.14
N GLU A 150 -1.83 4.42 -16.53
CA GLU A 150 -1.32 4.17 -17.90
C GLU A 150 -1.17 2.67 -18.15
N GLU A 151 -0.65 1.92 -17.18
CA GLU A 151 -0.51 0.48 -17.28
C GLU A 151 -1.85 -0.22 -17.40
N GLN A 152 -2.84 0.17 -16.58
CA GLN A 152 -4.20 -0.33 -16.67
C GLN A 152 -4.83 -0.06 -18.05
N LYS A 153 -4.59 1.15 -18.60
CA LYS A 153 -5.06 1.50 -19.97
C LYS A 153 -4.39 0.66 -21.03
N ARG A 154 -3.10 0.35 -20.87
CA ARG A 154 -2.30 -0.43 -21.82
C ARG A 154 -2.66 -1.91 -21.83
N GLU A 155 -2.74 -2.52 -20.65
CA GLU A 155 -2.98 -3.96 -20.49
C GLU A 155 -4.46 -4.33 -20.49
N GLY A 156 -5.34 -3.36 -20.24
CA GLY A 156 -6.77 -3.56 -20.07
C GLY A 156 -7.15 -4.00 -18.66
N TRP A 157 -8.44 -3.79 -18.33
CA TRP A 157 -8.97 -3.99 -16.97
C TRP A 157 -8.75 -5.41 -16.43
N GLN A 158 -8.97 -6.43 -17.23
CA GLN A 158 -8.89 -7.83 -16.76
C GLN A 158 -7.46 -8.23 -16.38
N GLN A 159 -6.48 -7.84 -17.18
CA GLN A 159 -5.08 -8.13 -16.89
C GLN A 159 -4.61 -7.34 -15.66
N PHE A 160 -4.96 -6.06 -15.58
CA PHE A 160 -4.66 -5.23 -14.40
C PHE A 160 -5.28 -5.81 -13.12
N LYS A 161 -6.54 -6.24 -13.18
CA LYS A 161 -7.23 -6.92 -12.08
C LYS A 161 -6.49 -8.19 -11.63
N HIS A 162 -5.98 -8.99 -12.58
CA HIS A 162 -5.16 -10.17 -12.26
C HIS A 162 -3.88 -9.76 -11.51
N THR A 163 -3.16 -8.75 -12.00
CA THR A 163 -1.95 -8.22 -11.36
C THR A 163 -2.23 -7.74 -9.93
N VAL A 164 -3.33 -6.99 -9.72
CA VAL A 164 -3.74 -6.54 -8.39
C VAL A 164 -4.05 -7.71 -7.47
N ARG A 165 -4.72 -8.76 -7.97
CA ARG A 165 -5.00 -9.97 -7.19
C ARG A 165 -3.71 -10.67 -6.72
N GLU A 166 -2.68 -10.76 -7.58
CA GLU A 166 -1.38 -11.31 -7.20
C GLU A 166 -0.69 -10.45 -6.13
N CYS A 167 -0.77 -9.12 -6.25
CA CYS A 167 -0.31 -8.19 -5.21
C CYS A 167 -1.04 -8.41 -3.88
N CYS A 168 -2.37 -8.55 -3.90
CA CYS A 168 -3.16 -8.86 -2.70
C CYS A 168 -2.77 -10.18 -2.05
N SER A 169 -2.47 -11.20 -2.85
CA SER A 169 -1.99 -12.51 -2.34
C SER A 169 -0.65 -12.36 -1.63
N GLN A 170 0.23 -11.49 -2.10
CA GLN A 170 1.49 -11.17 -1.43
C GLN A 170 1.24 -10.38 -0.13
N ILE A 171 0.39 -9.36 -0.16
CA ILE A 171 -0.03 -8.58 1.02
C ILE A 171 -0.55 -9.52 2.12
N ASN A 172 -1.39 -10.50 1.74
CA ASN A 172 -1.92 -11.50 2.68
C ASN A 172 -0.84 -12.33 3.38
N ARG A 173 0.27 -12.62 2.69
CA ARG A 173 1.39 -13.38 3.28
C ARG A 173 2.36 -12.54 4.12
N GLN A 174 2.52 -11.26 3.78
CA GLN A 174 3.55 -10.39 4.37
C GLN A 174 3.03 -9.48 5.48
N MET A 175 1.75 -9.10 5.42
CA MET A 175 1.12 -8.22 6.40
C MET A 175 0.25 -9.01 7.37
N ASP A 176 0.27 -8.62 8.63
CA ASP A 176 -0.65 -9.17 9.63
C ASP A 176 -2.10 -8.74 9.38
N TYR A 177 -3.05 -9.38 10.06
CA TYR A 177 -4.47 -9.10 9.87
C TYR A 177 -4.83 -7.62 10.13
N SER A 178 -4.23 -7.00 11.16
CA SER A 178 -4.54 -5.61 11.54
C SER A 178 -3.98 -4.62 10.53
N GLN A 179 -2.80 -4.87 9.96
CA GLN A 179 -2.21 -4.08 8.90
C GLN A 179 -3.07 -4.12 7.62
N ARG A 180 -3.52 -5.31 7.22
CA ARG A 180 -4.43 -5.48 6.07
C ARG A 180 -5.78 -4.80 6.29
N LEU A 181 -6.29 -4.89 7.50
CA LEU A 181 -7.54 -4.24 7.88
C LEU A 181 -7.41 -2.72 7.86
N GLN A 182 -6.26 -2.17 8.28
CA GLN A 182 -5.99 -0.74 8.18
C GLN A 182 -5.83 -0.30 6.73
N LEU A 183 -5.21 -1.11 5.88
CA LEU A 183 -5.13 -0.86 4.44
C LEU A 183 -6.53 -0.79 3.82
N LEU A 184 -7.40 -1.76 4.13
CA LEU A 184 -8.79 -1.75 3.69
C LEU A 184 -9.56 -0.50 4.18
N ASN A 185 -9.32 -0.08 5.43
CA ASN A 185 -9.93 1.14 5.96
C ASN A 185 -9.56 2.39 5.13
N TYR A 186 -8.29 2.52 4.72
CA TYR A 186 -7.87 3.60 3.83
C TYR A 186 -8.57 3.54 2.47
N LEU A 187 -8.72 2.35 1.89
CA LEU A 187 -9.41 2.17 0.60
C LEU A 187 -10.89 2.58 0.69
N VAL A 188 -11.56 2.23 1.78
CA VAL A 188 -12.94 2.66 2.03
C VAL A 188 -13.03 4.18 2.22
N MET A 189 -12.04 4.80 2.87
CA MET A 189 -11.98 6.27 2.97
C MET A 189 -11.82 6.92 1.60
N VAL A 190 -10.98 6.37 0.72
CA VAL A 190 -10.81 6.86 -0.67
C VAL A 190 -12.14 6.76 -1.42
N ALA A 191 -12.79 5.62 -1.41
CA ALA A 191 -14.09 5.44 -2.06
C ALA A 191 -15.20 6.35 -1.50
N LYS A 192 -15.13 6.75 -0.23
CA LYS A 192 -16.08 7.68 0.41
C LYS A 192 -15.76 9.16 0.21
N ALA A 193 -14.71 9.50 -0.55
CA ALA A 193 -14.19 10.86 -0.63
C ALA A 193 -15.19 11.89 -1.22
N ASP A 194 -16.09 11.46 -2.08
CA ASP A 194 -17.15 12.30 -2.68
C ASP A 194 -18.52 12.20 -1.96
N GLY A 195 -18.59 11.37 -0.89
CA GLY A 195 -19.80 11.16 -0.09
C GLY A 195 -20.72 10.05 -0.59
N SER A 196 -20.49 9.51 -1.79
CA SER A 196 -21.22 8.37 -2.35
C SER A 196 -20.23 7.29 -2.78
N VAL A 197 -20.59 6.01 -2.62
CA VAL A 197 -19.75 4.89 -3.06
C VAL A 197 -20.53 4.10 -4.10
N PRO A 198 -20.14 4.16 -5.38
CA PRO A 198 -20.77 3.39 -6.45
C PRO A 198 -20.68 1.88 -6.19
N GLN A 199 -21.64 1.12 -6.73
CA GLN A 199 -21.67 -0.34 -6.57
C GLN A 199 -20.43 -1.03 -7.16
N SER A 200 -19.84 -0.48 -8.22
CA SER A 200 -18.59 -0.95 -8.82
C SER A 200 -17.42 -0.88 -7.83
N GLU A 201 -17.30 0.22 -7.08
CA GLU A 201 -16.27 0.41 -6.06
C GLU A 201 -16.51 -0.50 -4.84
N ILE A 202 -17.77 -0.65 -4.41
CA ILE A 202 -18.11 -1.60 -3.33
C ILE A 202 -17.71 -3.01 -3.74
N THR A 203 -17.95 -3.40 -4.99
CA THR A 203 -17.53 -4.70 -5.52
C THR A 203 -16.01 -4.82 -5.53
N ALA A 204 -15.29 -3.82 -6.01
CA ALA A 204 -13.83 -3.79 -6.03
C ALA A 204 -13.23 -3.84 -4.61
N LEU A 205 -13.81 -3.12 -3.64
CA LEU A 205 -13.42 -3.19 -2.22
C LEU A 205 -13.60 -4.60 -1.64
N LYS A 206 -14.74 -5.24 -1.93
CA LYS A 206 -15.01 -6.62 -1.47
C LYS A 206 -14.07 -7.65 -2.11
N GLU A 207 -13.76 -7.50 -3.39
CA GLU A 207 -12.78 -8.33 -4.08
C GLU A 207 -11.38 -8.15 -3.48
N ALA A 208 -10.92 -6.90 -3.28
CA ALA A 208 -9.64 -6.60 -2.65
C ALA A 208 -9.56 -7.17 -1.22
N ALA A 209 -10.61 -7.02 -0.41
CA ALA A 209 -10.71 -7.60 0.92
C ALA A 209 -10.54 -9.13 0.88
N GLN A 210 -11.29 -9.80 0.01
CA GLN A 210 -11.22 -11.25 -0.16
C GLN A 210 -9.82 -11.72 -0.58
N TRP A 211 -9.19 -11.04 -1.53
CA TRP A 211 -7.83 -11.39 -1.99
C TRP A 211 -6.76 -11.14 -0.93
N MET A 212 -6.97 -10.16 -0.07
CA MET A 212 -6.14 -9.93 1.12
C MET A 212 -6.44 -10.88 2.28
N GLY A 213 -7.37 -11.84 2.13
CA GLY A 213 -7.75 -12.78 3.19
C GLY A 213 -8.54 -12.13 4.33
N LEU A 214 -9.27 -11.06 4.04
CA LEU A 214 -10.20 -10.40 4.96
C LEU A 214 -11.64 -10.85 4.67
N ASN A 215 -12.52 -10.70 5.66
CA ASN A 215 -13.94 -10.95 5.45
C ASN A 215 -14.57 -9.78 4.68
N THR A 216 -15.39 -10.06 3.67
CA THR A 216 -16.11 -9.02 2.91
C THR A 216 -17.07 -8.19 3.77
N ASN A 217 -17.56 -8.74 4.88
CA ASN A 217 -18.37 -8.01 5.85
C ASN A 217 -17.62 -6.83 6.49
N GLU A 218 -16.28 -6.87 6.52
CA GLU A 218 -15.46 -5.74 7.00
C GLU A 218 -15.68 -4.48 6.15
N VAL A 219 -15.89 -4.65 4.83
CA VAL A 219 -16.22 -3.55 3.93
C VAL A 219 -17.57 -2.93 4.33
N ASP A 220 -18.61 -3.75 4.53
CA ASP A 220 -19.93 -3.27 4.90
C ASP A 220 -19.89 -2.55 6.26
N GLN A 221 -19.19 -3.09 7.24
CA GLN A 221 -18.98 -2.46 8.55
C GLN A 221 -18.30 -1.08 8.41
N MET A 222 -17.23 -1.00 7.59
CA MET A 222 -16.49 0.24 7.39
C MET A 222 -17.30 1.29 6.61
N LEU A 223 -18.14 0.88 5.68
CA LEU A 223 -19.04 1.77 4.96
C LEU A 223 -20.09 2.42 5.88
N HIS A 224 -20.46 1.74 6.98
CA HIS A 224 -21.41 2.25 7.97
C HIS A 224 -20.76 3.04 9.13
N LEU A 225 -19.41 3.02 9.26
CA LEU A 225 -18.72 3.83 10.25
C LEU A 225 -19.01 5.33 10.06
N GLY A 226 -19.15 6.03 11.19
CA GLY A 226 -19.47 7.46 11.21
C GLY A 226 -20.95 7.80 11.00
N LYS A 227 -21.80 6.85 10.57
CA LYS A 227 -23.25 7.05 10.52
C LYS A 227 -23.84 7.03 11.92
N GLY A 228 -24.84 7.91 12.15
CA GLY A 228 -25.35 8.20 13.49
C GLY A 228 -26.51 7.33 13.96
N THR A 229 -27.02 6.40 13.17
CA THR A 229 -28.19 5.61 13.52
C THR A 229 -27.85 4.40 14.40
N LEU A 230 -28.83 3.91 15.15
CA LEU A 230 -28.69 2.69 15.93
C LEU A 230 -28.50 1.46 15.03
N GLU A 231 -29.19 1.42 13.91
CA GLU A 231 -29.05 0.36 12.90
C GLU A 231 -27.63 0.29 12.32
N ASP A 232 -27.05 1.46 11.98
CA ASP A 232 -25.66 1.52 11.53
C ASP A 232 -24.67 1.04 12.61
N ALA A 233 -24.97 1.32 13.89
CA ALA A 233 -24.13 0.84 14.98
C ALA A 233 -24.11 -0.69 15.07
N TYR A 234 -25.22 -1.38 14.87
CA TYR A 234 -25.26 -2.84 14.81
C TYR A 234 -24.49 -3.37 13.58
N LYS A 235 -24.60 -2.71 12.42
CA LYS A 235 -23.84 -3.06 11.22
C LYS A 235 -22.32 -2.88 11.43
N VAL A 236 -21.91 -1.83 12.15
CA VAL A 236 -20.51 -1.61 12.53
C VAL A 236 -19.97 -2.74 13.40
N LEU A 237 -20.75 -3.23 14.35
CA LEU A 237 -20.35 -4.38 15.18
C LEU A 237 -20.52 -5.74 14.45
N GLY A 238 -21.12 -5.74 13.26
CA GLY A 238 -21.34 -6.94 12.45
C GLY A 238 -22.31 -7.93 13.05
N VAL A 239 -23.32 -7.41 13.77
CA VAL A 239 -24.31 -8.22 14.48
C VAL A 239 -25.73 -7.76 14.16
N SER A 240 -26.69 -8.69 14.29
CA SER A 240 -28.13 -8.37 14.18
C SER A 240 -28.62 -7.59 15.44
N PRO A 241 -29.64 -6.73 15.30
CA PRO A 241 -30.29 -6.12 16.46
C PRO A 241 -30.85 -7.12 17.49
N ASP A 242 -31.16 -8.34 17.09
CA ASP A 242 -31.73 -9.41 17.93
C ASP A 242 -30.68 -10.24 18.67
N VAL A 243 -29.39 -9.95 18.45
CA VAL A 243 -28.28 -10.71 19.10
C VAL A 243 -28.33 -10.60 20.62
N SER A 244 -27.94 -11.67 21.32
CA SER A 244 -27.82 -11.64 22.79
C SER A 244 -26.74 -10.68 23.25
N ASP A 245 -26.85 -10.18 24.49
CA ASP A 245 -25.88 -9.24 25.07
C ASP A 245 -24.48 -9.85 25.20
N ASP A 246 -24.40 -11.16 25.45
CA ASP A 246 -23.12 -11.85 25.52
C ASP A 246 -22.43 -11.97 24.15
N GLU A 247 -23.19 -12.27 23.10
CA GLU A 247 -22.68 -12.28 21.72
C GLU A 247 -22.29 -10.87 21.26
N LEU A 248 -23.06 -9.86 21.63
CA LEU A 248 -22.76 -8.45 21.38
C LEU A 248 -21.43 -8.04 22.03
N LYS A 249 -21.25 -8.37 23.32
CA LYS A 249 -19.99 -8.12 24.06
C LYS A 249 -18.81 -8.86 23.42
N LYS A 250 -19.03 -10.09 22.97
CA LYS A 250 -18.01 -10.91 22.29
C LYS A 250 -17.61 -10.31 20.93
N ALA A 251 -18.58 -9.86 20.13
CA ALA A 251 -18.36 -9.20 18.85
C ALA A 251 -17.54 -7.90 19.05
N TYR A 252 -17.94 -7.05 19.99
CA TYR A 252 -17.19 -5.83 20.31
C TYR A 252 -15.75 -6.14 20.75
N ARG A 253 -15.51 -7.09 21.66
CA ARG A 253 -14.16 -7.46 22.11
C ARG A 253 -13.29 -7.92 20.94
N LYS A 254 -13.84 -8.70 20.02
CA LYS A 254 -13.15 -9.15 18.81
C LYS A 254 -12.72 -7.95 17.94
N LEU A 255 -13.65 -7.03 17.65
CA LEU A 255 -13.35 -5.82 16.86
C LEU A 255 -12.33 -4.92 17.57
N ALA A 256 -12.47 -4.71 18.87
CA ALA A 256 -11.54 -3.90 19.66
C ALA A 256 -10.10 -4.46 19.60
N LEU A 257 -9.95 -5.78 19.66
CA LEU A 257 -8.65 -6.43 19.52
C LEU A 257 -8.09 -6.32 18.09
N GLN A 258 -8.94 -6.42 17.06
CA GLN A 258 -8.54 -6.36 15.65
C GLN A 258 -8.10 -4.96 15.21
N HIS A 259 -8.78 -3.93 15.73
CA HIS A 259 -8.56 -2.53 15.36
C HIS A 259 -7.75 -1.74 16.41
N HIS A 260 -7.04 -2.43 17.33
CA HIS A 260 -6.25 -1.74 18.33
C HIS A 260 -5.10 -0.97 17.68
N PRO A 261 -4.92 0.34 17.97
CA PRO A 261 -3.92 1.18 17.30
C PRO A 261 -2.48 0.71 17.52
N ASP A 262 -2.19 0.03 18.63
CA ASP A 262 -0.84 -0.49 18.90
C ASP A 262 -0.39 -1.56 17.90
N LYS A 263 -1.31 -2.27 17.28
CA LYS A 263 -0.98 -3.31 16.29
C LYS A 263 -0.42 -2.75 14.99
N VAL A 264 -0.65 -1.47 14.72
CA VAL A 264 -0.15 -0.77 13.54
C VAL A 264 0.88 0.31 13.89
N ALA A 265 1.31 0.39 15.15
CA ALA A 265 2.24 1.41 15.63
C ALA A 265 3.60 1.37 14.88
N ALA A 266 4.05 0.19 14.47
CA ALA A 266 5.26 0.01 13.68
C ALA A 266 5.21 0.67 12.28
N LEU A 267 4.01 0.93 11.74
CA LEU A 267 3.82 1.58 10.44
C LEU A 267 3.95 3.12 10.50
N GLY A 268 4.09 3.68 11.70
CA GLY A 268 4.27 5.11 11.96
C GLY A 268 3.10 5.76 12.70
N ASP A 269 3.37 6.92 13.29
CA ASP A 269 2.41 7.62 14.17
C ASP A 269 1.11 8.00 13.47
N ASP A 270 1.18 8.36 12.20
CA ASP A 270 0.00 8.79 11.46
C ASP A 270 -0.91 7.63 11.11
N VAL A 271 -0.34 6.44 10.78
CA VAL A 271 -1.12 5.21 10.60
C VAL A 271 -1.76 4.80 11.92
N ARG A 272 -1.02 4.94 13.04
CA ARG A 272 -1.55 4.72 14.38
C ARG A 272 -2.70 5.66 14.70
N LYS A 273 -2.60 6.97 14.41
CA LYS A 273 -3.68 7.95 14.60
C LYS A 273 -4.93 7.64 13.79
N ALA A 274 -4.76 7.19 12.53
CA ALA A 274 -5.89 6.77 11.70
C ALA A 274 -6.61 5.54 12.29
N ALA A 275 -5.85 4.56 12.79
CA ALA A 275 -6.39 3.40 13.50
C ALA A 275 -7.09 3.81 14.81
N GLU A 276 -6.54 4.77 15.54
CA GLU A 276 -7.11 5.33 16.77
C GLU A 276 -8.47 6.01 16.50
N LYS A 277 -8.58 6.80 15.43
CA LYS A 277 -9.85 7.40 15.02
C LYS A 277 -10.90 6.33 14.71
N LYS A 278 -10.53 5.30 13.97
CA LYS A 278 -11.43 4.19 13.67
C LYS A 278 -11.85 3.44 14.93
N PHE A 279 -10.93 3.21 15.85
CA PHE A 279 -11.22 2.58 17.15
C PHE A 279 -12.22 3.41 17.98
N GLN A 280 -12.09 4.75 17.96
CA GLN A 280 -13.05 5.65 18.59
C GLN A 280 -14.46 5.53 17.96
N GLU A 281 -14.55 5.40 16.63
CA GLU A 281 -15.83 5.22 15.94
C GLU A 281 -16.51 3.89 16.30
N ILE A 282 -15.73 2.81 16.44
CA ILE A 282 -16.21 1.51 16.93
C ILE A 282 -16.72 1.63 18.39
N ASN A 283 -15.99 2.34 19.26
CA ASN A 283 -16.41 2.58 20.62
C ASN A 283 -17.71 3.40 20.68
N ALA A 284 -17.84 4.44 19.85
CA ALA A 284 -19.07 5.23 19.77
C ALA A 284 -20.28 4.39 19.29
N ALA A 285 -20.08 3.47 18.37
CA ALA A 285 -21.10 2.52 17.93
C ALA A 285 -21.52 1.58 19.09
N LYS A 286 -20.54 1.02 19.81
CA LYS A 286 -20.79 0.23 21.03
C LYS A 286 -21.61 1.03 22.04
N ASP A 287 -21.15 2.23 22.41
CA ASP A 287 -21.81 3.05 23.45
C ASP A 287 -23.27 3.37 23.08
N ARG A 288 -23.54 3.59 21.78
CA ARG A 288 -24.91 3.82 21.29
C ARG A 288 -25.80 2.60 21.49
N ILE A 289 -25.29 1.39 21.19
CA ILE A 289 -26.05 0.14 21.38
C ILE A 289 -26.27 -0.13 22.88
N TRP A 290 -25.18 0.01 23.70
CA TRP A 290 -25.25 -0.18 25.14
C TRP A 290 -26.31 0.73 25.77
N LYS A 291 -26.27 2.02 25.42
CA LYS A 291 -27.29 2.99 25.87
C LYS A 291 -28.71 2.60 25.44
N ALA A 292 -28.89 2.12 24.22
CA ALA A 292 -30.19 1.72 23.72
C ALA A 292 -30.74 0.45 24.38
N ARG A 293 -29.85 -0.45 24.83
CA ARG A 293 -30.23 -1.70 25.52
C ARG A 293 -30.23 -1.59 27.05
N GLY A 294 -29.75 -0.49 27.62
CA GLY A 294 -29.63 -0.32 29.06
C GLY A 294 -28.53 -1.15 29.71
N LEU A 295 -27.42 -1.42 28.97
CA LEU A 295 -26.24 -2.19 29.41
C LEU A 295 -25.19 -1.29 30.08
#